data_038d515d73d725ecd61334fc3abd1ed0
#
_entry.id   038d515d73d725ecd61334fc3abd1ed0
#
_cell.length_a   1.000
_cell.length_b   1.000
_cell.length_c   1.000
_cell.angle_alpha   90.00
_cell.angle_beta   90.00
_cell.angle_gamma   90.00
#
_symmetry.space_group_name_H-M   'P 1'
#
loop_
_entity.id
_entity.type
_entity.pdbx_description
1 polymer ?
#
loop_
_entity_poly.entity_id
_entity_poly.type
_entity_poly.pdbx_seq_one_letter_code
_entity_poly.pdbx_strand_id
1 'polypeptide(L)'
;MLGSEADELFRSSTARLLAGRTILQVIPELDTGGAERTAIDIAAALSAVGARALVACERGRLVSELQAKGGIWIPFPAATKNPVSMALNVRKLARLIVSEQAEIVHARSRAPAWVALGATRLTKTPFITTYHGSYSGTSALKLRYNSVMARGDVVIANSDYTAGLISSLYPFARPNMRVIHRGTDLRMFSPAAVDPARVRKLREQWGLAAHERIVLLAGRLTSWKGQKVLIEAARLLAPLGLGDTIFVLAGDEQGRTGYVREIDGLIAKAGLQGMVRRVGHCEDMPAAYLAASVACVPSTEPEAFGRAAVEAQAMGTPVVVSDLGAVPETVLAPPAVDPARRTGWRIPANDAQALADTLMAALSLGASARDALAERARAHVERHFSLEQMCGQTLDAYAAVLGGGGRG
;
A
#
# COMPACT_ATOMS: atom_id res chain seq x y z
N MET A 1 19.37 9.79 -17.71
CA MET A 1 18.73 8.75 -18.55
C MET A 1 17.29 8.40 -18.09
N LEU A 2 16.64 9.25 -17.27
CA LEU A 2 15.27 9.02 -16.77
C LEU A 2 14.16 9.66 -17.65
N GLY A 3 14.51 10.29 -18.75
CA GLY A 3 13.54 10.90 -19.70
C GLY A 3 13.01 9.92 -20.76
N SER A 4 13.63 8.77 -20.95
CA SER A 4 13.26 7.87 -22.06
C SER A 4 12.07 6.95 -21.74
N GLU A 5 11.92 6.50 -20.51
CA GLU A 5 10.84 5.57 -20.12
C GLU A 5 9.47 6.25 -20.00
N ALA A 6 9.43 7.50 -19.53
CA ALA A 6 8.21 8.28 -19.54
C ALA A 6 7.77 8.58 -20.98
N ASP A 7 8.71 8.92 -21.90
CA ASP A 7 8.45 9.12 -23.32
C ASP A 7 8.00 7.83 -24.04
N GLU A 8 8.46 6.66 -23.60
CA GLU A 8 8.01 5.37 -24.13
C GLU A 8 6.57 5.03 -23.72
N LEU A 9 6.16 5.34 -22.49
CA LEU A 9 4.77 5.21 -22.06
C LEU A 9 3.83 6.08 -22.92
N PHE A 10 4.23 7.29 -23.26
CA PHE A 10 3.45 8.22 -24.10
C PHE A 10 3.30 7.79 -25.55
N ARG A 11 4.23 6.98 -26.07
CA ARG A 11 4.18 6.47 -27.45
C ARG A 11 3.50 5.12 -27.60
N SER A 12 3.10 4.51 -26.49
CA SER A 12 2.47 3.19 -26.48
C SER A 12 1.09 3.20 -27.16
N SER A 13 0.68 2.06 -27.70
CA SER A 13 -0.68 1.87 -28.22
C SER A 13 -1.75 2.15 -27.16
N THR A 14 -1.46 1.83 -25.90
CA THR A 14 -2.30 2.09 -24.72
C THR A 14 -2.56 3.58 -24.53
N ALA A 15 -1.52 4.42 -24.57
CA ALA A 15 -1.66 5.86 -24.42
C ALA A 15 -2.56 6.46 -25.52
N ARG A 16 -2.38 6.03 -26.77
CA ARG A 16 -3.21 6.47 -27.90
C ARG A 16 -4.68 6.08 -27.75
N LEU A 17 -4.96 4.90 -27.21
CA LEU A 17 -6.32 4.42 -26.97
C LEU A 17 -7.02 5.19 -25.84
N LEU A 18 -6.26 5.66 -24.84
CA LEU A 18 -6.79 6.36 -23.68
C LEU A 18 -6.86 7.88 -23.85
N ALA A 19 -6.10 8.47 -24.77
CA ALA A 19 -6.12 9.90 -25.03
C ALA A 19 -7.54 10.39 -25.37
N GLY A 20 -8.00 11.45 -24.66
CA GLY A 20 -9.35 12.00 -24.78
C GLY A 20 -10.46 11.18 -24.09
N ARG A 21 -10.17 9.98 -23.58
CA ARG A 21 -11.17 9.14 -22.87
C ARG A 21 -11.40 9.64 -21.44
N THR A 22 -12.59 9.41 -20.92
CA THR A 22 -12.94 9.78 -19.55
C THR A 22 -13.05 8.55 -18.67
N ILE A 23 -12.23 8.49 -17.63
CA ILE A 23 -12.20 7.40 -16.66
C ILE A 23 -12.66 7.93 -15.30
N LEU A 24 -13.68 7.32 -14.71
CA LEU A 24 -14.26 7.69 -13.43
C LEU A 24 -13.84 6.70 -12.34
N GLN A 25 -13.01 7.12 -11.41
CA GLN A 25 -12.70 6.37 -10.19
C GLN A 25 -13.70 6.73 -9.08
N VAL A 26 -14.16 5.74 -8.31
CA VAL A 26 -15.10 5.95 -7.19
C VAL A 26 -14.47 5.36 -5.92
N ILE A 27 -14.23 6.23 -4.92
CA ILE A 27 -13.61 5.89 -3.63
C ILE A 27 -14.37 6.61 -2.51
N PRO A 28 -14.39 6.12 -1.25
CA PRO A 28 -15.14 6.78 -0.18
C PRO A 28 -14.73 8.24 0.02
N GLU A 29 -13.46 8.48 0.24
CA GLU A 29 -12.86 9.79 0.53
C GLU A 29 -11.40 9.80 0.06
N LEU A 30 -10.77 10.97 -0.02
CA LEU A 30 -9.34 11.14 -0.32
C LEU A 30 -8.62 11.69 0.92
N ASP A 31 -8.50 10.87 1.98
CA ASP A 31 -7.77 11.29 3.19
C ASP A 31 -6.39 10.64 3.26
N THR A 32 -6.18 9.62 4.09
CA THR A 32 -4.86 8.98 4.26
C THR A 32 -4.98 7.47 4.16
N GLY A 33 -4.45 6.90 3.12
CA GLY A 33 -4.44 5.45 2.96
C GLY A 33 -3.82 5.01 1.64
N GLY A 34 -3.56 3.72 1.54
CA GLY A 34 -2.94 3.16 0.34
C GLY A 34 -3.86 3.12 -0.88
N ALA A 35 -5.18 2.99 -0.69
CA ALA A 35 -6.15 2.98 -1.77
C ALA A 35 -6.32 4.39 -2.36
N GLU A 36 -6.36 5.40 -1.50
CA GLU A 36 -6.45 6.82 -1.83
C GLU A 36 -5.23 7.28 -2.62
N ARG A 37 -4.03 6.92 -2.13
CA ARG A 37 -2.78 7.19 -2.83
C ARG A 37 -2.77 6.56 -4.22
N THR A 38 -3.15 5.27 -4.33
CA THR A 38 -3.24 4.58 -5.62
C THR A 38 -4.24 5.25 -6.57
N ALA A 39 -5.37 5.78 -6.07
CA ALA A 39 -6.33 6.50 -6.91
C ALA A 39 -5.74 7.77 -7.51
N ILE A 40 -4.94 8.51 -6.73
CA ILE A 40 -4.23 9.71 -7.19
C ILE A 40 -3.15 9.35 -8.21
N ASP A 41 -2.37 8.32 -7.95
CA ASP A 41 -1.28 7.90 -8.84
C ASP A 41 -1.84 7.45 -10.20
N ILE A 42 -2.93 6.69 -10.22
CA ILE A 42 -3.61 6.32 -11.47
C ILE A 42 -4.26 7.54 -12.15
N ALA A 43 -4.82 8.49 -11.39
CA ALA A 43 -5.34 9.73 -12.00
C ALA A 43 -4.22 10.54 -12.66
N ALA A 44 -3.06 10.65 -12.02
CA ALA A 44 -1.88 11.29 -12.58
C ALA A 44 -1.41 10.59 -13.88
N ALA A 45 -1.34 9.26 -13.88
CA ALA A 45 -0.96 8.48 -15.04
C ALA A 45 -1.94 8.64 -16.21
N LEU A 46 -3.25 8.67 -15.93
CA LEU A 46 -4.30 8.93 -16.92
C LEU A 46 -4.17 10.34 -17.50
N SER A 47 -4.00 11.35 -16.64
CA SER A 47 -3.80 12.73 -17.08
C SER A 47 -2.55 12.87 -17.95
N ALA A 48 -1.48 12.17 -17.60
CA ALA A 48 -0.22 12.17 -18.36
C ALA A 48 -0.39 11.63 -19.79
N VAL A 49 -1.27 10.65 -20.03
CA VAL A 49 -1.58 10.14 -21.37
C VAL A 49 -2.72 10.89 -22.08
N GLY A 50 -3.15 12.04 -21.55
CA GLY A 50 -4.19 12.87 -22.16
C GLY A 50 -5.61 12.38 -21.91
N ALA A 51 -5.85 11.48 -20.95
CA ALA A 51 -7.18 11.06 -20.55
C ALA A 51 -7.76 12.00 -19.47
N ARG A 52 -9.08 12.11 -19.38
CA ARG A 52 -9.78 12.80 -18.28
C ARG A 52 -9.92 11.85 -17.10
N ALA A 53 -9.21 12.13 -16.02
CA ALA A 53 -9.21 11.35 -14.80
C ALA A 53 -10.16 11.96 -13.76
N LEU A 54 -11.38 11.44 -13.64
CA LEU A 54 -12.35 11.86 -12.65
C LEU A 54 -12.25 11.01 -11.39
N VAL A 55 -12.34 11.63 -10.21
CA VAL A 55 -12.40 10.92 -8.92
C VAL A 55 -13.61 11.40 -8.14
N ALA A 56 -14.64 10.54 -8.06
CA ALA A 56 -15.87 10.79 -7.32
C ALA A 56 -15.75 10.29 -5.89
N CYS A 57 -15.71 11.20 -4.92
CA CYS A 57 -15.56 10.87 -3.51
C CYS A 57 -15.99 12.02 -2.60
N GLU A 58 -16.10 11.76 -1.30
CA GLU A 58 -16.16 12.82 -0.30
C GLU A 58 -14.80 13.55 -0.21
N ARG A 59 -14.83 14.76 0.33
CA ARG A 59 -13.63 15.59 0.45
C ARG A 59 -12.66 14.95 1.47
N GLY A 60 -11.36 15.05 1.20
CA GLY A 60 -10.29 14.66 2.10
C GLY A 60 -9.05 15.51 1.88
N ARG A 61 -8.03 15.32 2.70
CA ARG A 61 -6.76 16.09 2.70
C ARG A 61 -5.98 15.99 1.37
N LEU A 62 -6.16 14.90 0.63
CA LEU A 62 -5.42 14.62 -0.61
C LEU A 62 -6.08 15.18 -1.87
N VAL A 63 -7.22 15.90 -1.77
CA VAL A 63 -7.91 16.49 -2.93
C VAL A 63 -7.01 17.49 -3.66
N SER A 64 -6.28 18.34 -2.93
CA SER A 64 -5.36 19.32 -3.54
C SER A 64 -4.22 18.62 -4.30
N GLU A 65 -3.71 17.50 -3.79
CA GLU A 65 -2.68 16.71 -4.48
C GLU A 65 -3.24 16.05 -5.76
N LEU A 66 -4.45 15.49 -5.71
CA LEU A 66 -5.13 14.96 -6.90
C LEU A 66 -5.19 16.02 -8.00
N GLN A 67 -5.66 17.24 -7.65
CA GLN A 67 -5.80 18.35 -8.60
C GLN A 67 -4.46 18.83 -9.14
N ALA A 68 -3.46 18.93 -8.29
CA ALA A 68 -2.10 19.30 -8.70
C ALA A 68 -1.47 18.30 -9.68
N LYS A 69 -1.88 17.03 -9.63
CA LYS A 69 -1.47 15.96 -10.54
C LYS A 69 -2.39 15.78 -11.76
N GLY A 70 -3.29 16.75 -12.02
CA GLY A 70 -4.17 16.74 -13.20
C GLY A 70 -5.45 15.92 -13.07
N GLY A 71 -5.73 15.32 -11.91
CA GLY A 71 -6.99 14.65 -11.65
C GLY A 71 -8.13 15.65 -11.32
N ILE A 72 -9.36 15.29 -11.65
CA ILE A 72 -10.55 16.11 -11.43
C ILE A 72 -11.35 15.52 -10.28
N TRP A 73 -11.46 16.26 -9.17
CA TRP A 73 -12.32 15.87 -8.05
C TRP A 73 -13.78 16.18 -8.33
N ILE A 74 -14.63 15.18 -8.14
CA ILE A 74 -16.10 15.30 -8.21
C ILE A 74 -16.67 15.05 -6.82
N PRO A 75 -17.34 16.05 -6.19
CA PRO A 75 -18.00 15.84 -4.91
C PRO A 75 -19.10 14.78 -5.03
N PHE A 76 -18.96 13.68 -4.31
CA PHE A 76 -19.90 12.58 -4.35
C PHE A 76 -19.98 11.87 -2.97
N PRO A 77 -21.18 11.56 -2.44
CA PRO A 77 -21.34 10.94 -1.11
C PRO A 77 -21.05 9.43 -1.17
N ALA A 78 -19.78 9.08 -1.49
CA ALA A 78 -19.35 7.71 -1.71
C ALA A 78 -19.06 6.92 -0.42
N ALA A 79 -18.87 7.60 0.71
CA ALA A 79 -18.56 6.95 2.00
C ALA A 79 -19.80 6.37 2.69
N THR A 80 -21.01 6.75 2.26
CA THR A 80 -22.26 6.29 2.90
C THR A 80 -22.42 4.78 2.86
N LYS A 81 -22.87 4.22 3.98
CA LYS A 81 -23.24 2.79 4.12
C LYS A 81 -24.75 2.61 4.33
N ASN A 82 -25.52 3.70 4.34
CA ASN A 82 -26.99 3.63 4.46
C ASN A 82 -27.59 3.08 3.15
N PRO A 83 -28.36 1.99 3.19
CA PRO A 83 -28.88 1.34 1.98
C PRO A 83 -29.76 2.25 1.12
N VAL A 84 -30.59 3.09 1.73
CA VAL A 84 -31.48 4.04 1.01
C VAL A 84 -30.64 5.09 0.31
N SER A 85 -29.67 5.68 1.00
CA SER A 85 -28.73 6.65 0.41
C SER A 85 -27.91 6.02 -0.71
N MET A 86 -27.47 4.78 -0.55
CA MET A 86 -26.76 4.04 -1.59
C MET A 86 -27.65 3.83 -2.83
N ALA A 87 -28.92 3.45 -2.67
CA ALA A 87 -29.85 3.28 -3.78
C ALA A 87 -30.11 4.62 -4.53
N LEU A 88 -30.23 5.72 -3.81
CA LEU A 88 -30.34 7.07 -4.42
C LEU A 88 -29.04 7.45 -5.15
N ASN A 89 -27.89 7.10 -4.58
CA ASN A 89 -26.59 7.37 -5.17
C ASN A 89 -26.35 6.59 -6.47
N VAL A 90 -26.97 5.41 -6.66
CA VAL A 90 -26.92 4.69 -7.96
C VAL A 90 -27.44 5.59 -9.09
N ARG A 91 -28.61 6.25 -8.92
CA ARG A 91 -29.15 7.15 -9.94
C ARG A 91 -28.32 8.41 -10.12
N LYS A 92 -27.75 8.95 -9.02
CA LYS A 92 -26.87 10.13 -9.09
C LYS A 92 -25.58 9.79 -9.87
N LEU A 93 -24.97 8.62 -9.57
CA LEU A 93 -23.77 8.19 -10.26
C LEU A 93 -24.04 7.87 -11.73
N ALA A 94 -25.18 7.25 -12.05
CA ALA A 94 -25.57 6.99 -13.43
C ALA A 94 -25.72 8.31 -14.24
N ARG A 95 -26.30 9.35 -13.65
CA ARG A 95 -26.37 10.67 -14.28
C ARG A 95 -24.97 11.28 -14.48
N LEU A 96 -24.10 11.16 -13.48
CA LEU A 96 -22.72 11.62 -13.56
C LEU A 96 -21.95 10.90 -14.68
N ILE A 97 -22.09 9.57 -14.81
CA ILE A 97 -21.47 8.79 -15.88
C ILE A 97 -21.89 9.35 -17.25
N VAL A 98 -23.18 9.62 -17.45
CA VAL A 98 -23.71 10.14 -18.71
C VAL A 98 -23.27 11.58 -18.96
N SER A 99 -23.39 12.49 -17.96
CA SER A 99 -23.04 13.90 -18.12
C SER A 99 -21.56 14.13 -18.35
N GLU A 100 -20.70 13.32 -17.73
CA GLU A 100 -19.25 13.39 -17.89
C GLU A 100 -18.72 12.51 -19.03
N GLN A 101 -19.60 11.76 -19.69
CA GLN A 101 -19.26 10.80 -20.73
C GLN A 101 -18.19 9.79 -20.27
N ALA A 102 -18.34 9.30 -19.03
CA ALA A 102 -17.39 8.35 -18.47
C ALA A 102 -17.51 6.98 -19.18
N GLU A 103 -16.40 6.51 -19.72
CA GLU A 103 -16.33 5.28 -20.52
C GLU A 103 -15.90 4.06 -19.69
N ILE A 104 -15.33 4.29 -18.52
CA ILE A 104 -14.99 3.25 -17.51
C ILE A 104 -15.32 3.81 -16.14
N VAL A 105 -15.87 2.95 -15.26
CA VAL A 105 -16.02 3.23 -13.83
C VAL A 105 -15.18 2.25 -13.05
N HIS A 106 -14.26 2.77 -12.22
CA HIS A 106 -13.36 1.97 -11.41
C HIS A 106 -13.62 2.18 -9.91
N ALA A 107 -14.17 1.19 -9.23
CA ALA A 107 -14.42 1.25 -7.79
C ALA A 107 -13.26 0.64 -6.98
N ARG A 108 -12.88 1.34 -5.88
CA ARG A 108 -11.75 0.97 -5.04
C ARG A 108 -12.14 0.59 -3.60
N SER A 109 -13.45 0.51 -3.30
CA SER A 109 -13.96 0.12 -1.99
C SER A 109 -15.38 -0.44 -2.09
N ARG A 110 -15.79 -1.27 -1.14
CA ARG A 110 -17.02 -2.08 -1.18
C ARG A 110 -18.31 -1.25 -1.26
N ALA A 111 -18.48 -0.26 -0.40
CA ALA A 111 -19.72 0.56 -0.40
C ALA A 111 -19.90 1.33 -1.72
N PRO A 112 -18.90 2.13 -2.19
CA PRO A 112 -19.00 2.75 -3.50
C PRO A 112 -19.06 1.75 -4.66
N ALA A 113 -18.50 0.54 -4.53
CA ALA A 113 -18.58 -0.48 -5.58
C ALA A 113 -20.04 -0.98 -5.79
N TRP A 114 -20.84 -1.10 -4.74
CA TRP A 114 -22.26 -1.44 -4.89
C TRP A 114 -23.03 -0.36 -5.66
N VAL A 115 -22.75 0.91 -5.35
CA VAL A 115 -23.31 2.05 -6.07
C VAL A 115 -22.85 2.07 -7.52
N ALA A 116 -21.55 1.89 -7.75
CA ALA A 116 -20.95 1.84 -9.09
C ALA A 116 -21.51 0.69 -9.92
N LEU A 117 -21.61 -0.52 -9.37
CA LEU A 117 -22.19 -1.68 -10.05
C LEU A 117 -23.64 -1.43 -10.50
N GLY A 118 -24.46 -0.80 -9.64
CA GLY A 118 -25.83 -0.42 -10.00
C GLY A 118 -25.87 0.63 -11.11
N ALA A 119 -25.03 1.66 -11.02
CA ALA A 119 -24.98 2.75 -11.99
C ALA A 119 -24.47 2.27 -13.36
N THR A 120 -23.39 1.47 -13.38
CA THR A 120 -22.81 0.94 -14.62
C THR A 120 -23.74 -0.02 -15.37
N ARG A 121 -24.55 -0.81 -14.64
CA ARG A 121 -25.60 -1.63 -15.25
C ARG A 121 -26.69 -0.80 -15.93
N LEU A 122 -27.05 0.36 -15.34
CA LEU A 122 -28.04 1.28 -15.94
C LEU A 122 -27.50 1.98 -17.19
N THR A 123 -26.21 2.32 -17.20
CA THR A 123 -25.56 3.07 -18.29
C THR A 123 -24.84 2.18 -19.31
N LYS A 124 -24.72 0.87 -19.04
CA LYS A 124 -23.94 -0.10 -19.82
C LYS A 124 -22.45 0.28 -19.92
N THR A 125 -21.94 0.98 -18.91
CA THR A 125 -20.53 1.39 -18.84
C THR A 125 -19.70 0.27 -18.21
N PRO A 126 -18.50 -0.08 -18.73
CA PRO A 126 -17.61 -1.04 -18.13
C PRO A 126 -17.27 -0.74 -16.67
N PHE A 127 -17.25 -1.79 -15.84
CA PHE A 127 -17.03 -1.72 -14.41
C PHE A 127 -15.74 -2.45 -14.01
N ILE A 128 -14.82 -1.73 -13.39
CA ILE A 128 -13.54 -2.29 -12.89
C ILE A 128 -13.50 -2.17 -11.36
N THR A 129 -12.86 -3.13 -10.72
CA THR A 129 -12.66 -3.12 -9.27
C THR A 129 -11.20 -3.41 -8.92
N THR A 130 -10.69 -2.80 -7.84
CA THR A 130 -9.40 -3.17 -7.25
C THR A 130 -9.56 -3.61 -5.80
N TYR A 131 -9.08 -4.81 -5.48
CA TYR A 131 -8.93 -5.27 -4.11
C TYR A 131 -7.69 -4.62 -3.47
N HIS A 132 -7.91 -3.84 -2.41
CA HIS A 132 -6.85 -3.18 -1.65
C HIS A 132 -6.52 -3.85 -0.31
N GLY A 133 -7.20 -4.92 0.05
CA GLY A 133 -7.02 -5.63 1.32
C GLY A 133 -7.75 -6.96 1.37
N SER A 134 -7.38 -7.84 2.29
CA SER A 134 -8.17 -9.01 2.66
C SER A 134 -9.39 -8.53 3.44
N TYR A 135 -10.58 -8.75 2.89
CA TYR A 135 -11.81 -8.39 3.60
C TYR A 135 -12.16 -9.46 4.62
N SER A 136 -12.09 -9.09 5.91
CA SER A 136 -12.45 -9.98 7.00
C SER A 136 -13.93 -10.35 7.02
N GLY A 137 -14.22 -11.55 7.46
CA GLY A 137 -15.54 -12.06 7.79
C GLY A 137 -15.98 -13.25 6.94
N THR A 138 -16.35 -14.31 7.64
CA THR A 138 -16.74 -15.63 7.08
C THR A 138 -18.25 -15.82 6.99
N SER A 139 -19.06 -14.91 7.57
CA SER A 139 -20.52 -15.04 7.51
C SER A 139 -21.04 -14.83 6.08
N ALA A 140 -22.06 -15.60 5.68
CA ALA A 140 -22.67 -15.55 4.34
C ALA A 140 -23.08 -14.13 3.91
N LEU A 141 -23.60 -13.30 4.83
CA LEU A 141 -23.96 -11.92 4.56
C LEU A 141 -22.73 -11.05 4.26
N LYS A 142 -21.63 -11.22 5.02
CA LYS A 142 -20.38 -10.49 4.75
C LYS A 142 -19.74 -10.94 3.45
N LEU A 143 -19.72 -12.23 3.16
CA LEU A 143 -19.22 -12.75 1.88
C LEU A 143 -20.03 -12.17 0.71
N ARG A 144 -21.37 -12.16 0.82
CA ARG A 144 -22.24 -11.53 -0.19
C ARG A 144 -21.96 -10.03 -0.34
N TYR A 145 -21.81 -9.29 0.75
CA TYR A 145 -21.46 -7.87 0.71
C TYR A 145 -20.09 -7.62 0.07
N ASN A 146 -19.09 -8.41 0.44
CA ASN A 146 -17.73 -8.31 -0.10
C ASN A 146 -17.66 -8.71 -1.59
N SER A 147 -18.57 -9.58 -2.07
CA SER A 147 -18.56 -10.11 -3.44
C SER A 147 -18.65 -9.03 -4.53
N VAL A 148 -19.12 -7.83 -4.21
CA VAL A 148 -19.20 -6.73 -5.18
C VAL A 148 -17.85 -6.41 -5.80
N MET A 149 -16.78 -6.53 -5.03
CA MET A 149 -15.43 -6.29 -5.52
C MET A 149 -14.94 -7.36 -6.52
N ALA A 150 -15.58 -8.52 -6.53
CA ALA A 150 -15.31 -9.63 -7.46
C ALA A 150 -16.21 -9.61 -8.71
N ARG A 151 -17.08 -8.57 -8.88
CA ARG A 151 -18.08 -8.48 -9.95
C ARG A 151 -17.72 -7.49 -11.06
N GLY A 152 -16.48 -7.02 -11.08
CA GLY A 152 -15.98 -6.17 -12.17
C GLY A 152 -15.84 -6.96 -13.47
N ASP A 153 -15.99 -6.27 -14.61
CA ASP A 153 -15.61 -6.78 -15.93
C ASP A 153 -14.09 -7.02 -15.98
N VAL A 154 -13.34 -6.26 -15.15
CA VAL A 154 -11.96 -6.55 -14.74
C VAL A 154 -11.87 -6.43 -13.22
N VAL A 155 -11.28 -7.44 -12.57
CA VAL A 155 -11.03 -7.49 -11.13
C VAL A 155 -9.52 -7.44 -10.92
N ILE A 156 -9.03 -6.33 -10.41
CA ILE A 156 -7.60 -6.16 -10.11
C ILE A 156 -7.31 -6.66 -8.69
N ALA A 157 -6.46 -7.67 -8.59
CA ALA A 157 -5.86 -8.13 -7.34
C ALA A 157 -4.48 -7.48 -7.17
N ASN A 158 -4.21 -6.91 -6.00
CA ASN A 158 -2.96 -6.18 -5.73
C ASN A 158 -1.76 -7.07 -5.34
N SER A 159 -1.94 -8.38 -5.37
CA SER A 159 -0.93 -9.42 -5.11
C SER A 159 -1.43 -10.79 -5.56
N ASP A 160 -0.54 -11.76 -5.74
CA ASP A 160 -0.91 -13.15 -6.01
C ASP A 160 -1.67 -13.77 -4.82
N TYR A 161 -1.27 -13.45 -3.59
CA TYR A 161 -2.01 -13.81 -2.39
C TYR A 161 -3.48 -13.34 -2.45
N THR A 162 -3.70 -12.07 -2.79
CA THR A 162 -5.05 -11.52 -2.92
C THR A 162 -5.82 -12.20 -4.06
N ALA A 163 -5.16 -12.51 -5.18
CA ALA A 163 -5.76 -13.24 -6.29
C ALA A 163 -6.18 -14.66 -5.88
N GLY A 164 -5.33 -15.36 -5.14
CA GLY A 164 -5.65 -16.65 -4.54
C GLY A 164 -6.87 -16.60 -3.61
N LEU A 165 -6.93 -15.58 -2.74
CA LEU A 165 -8.04 -15.34 -1.83
C LEU A 165 -9.36 -15.08 -2.60
N ILE A 166 -9.32 -14.20 -3.61
CA ILE A 166 -10.49 -13.91 -4.45
C ILE A 166 -10.95 -15.19 -5.18
N SER A 167 -10.02 -15.93 -5.77
CA SER A 167 -10.30 -17.17 -6.50
C SER A 167 -10.94 -18.25 -5.63
N SER A 168 -10.56 -18.31 -4.36
CA SER A 168 -11.12 -19.23 -3.38
C SER A 168 -12.54 -18.83 -2.96
N LEU A 169 -12.74 -17.55 -2.63
CA LEU A 169 -14.02 -17.04 -2.12
C LEU A 169 -15.05 -16.78 -3.23
N TYR A 170 -14.59 -16.38 -4.42
CA TYR A 170 -15.42 -15.97 -5.56
C TYR A 170 -14.91 -16.59 -6.87
N PRO A 171 -15.03 -17.89 -7.08
CA PRO A 171 -14.49 -18.58 -8.27
C PRO A 171 -14.97 -17.98 -9.61
N PHE A 172 -16.14 -17.35 -9.62
CA PHE A 172 -16.69 -16.68 -10.82
C PHE A 172 -15.86 -15.47 -11.29
N ALA A 173 -14.99 -14.90 -10.44
CA ALA A 173 -14.16 -13.78 -10.79
C ALA A 173 -12.89 -14.18 -11.60
N ARG A 174 -12.49 -15.46 -11.56
CA ARG A 174 -11.24 -15.93 -12.18
C ARG A 174 -11.04 -15.50 -13.63
N PRO A 175 -12.04 -15.59 -14.53
CA PRO A 175 -11.83 -15.20 -15.94
C PRO A 175 -11.50 -13.72 -16.14
N ASN A 176 -11.96 -12.88 -15.22
CA ASN A 176 -11.85 -11.42 -15.31
C ASN A 176 -10.74 -10.86 -14.41
N MET A 177 -9.99 -11.73 -13.72
CA MET A 177 -9.01 -11.31 -12.73
C MET A 177 -7.66 -11.00 -13.37
N ARG A 178 -7.03 -9.91 -12.91
CA ARG A 178 -5.66 -9.53 -13.24
C ARG A 178 -4.89 -9.23 -11.96
N VAL A 179 -3.68 -9.75 -11.85
CA VAL A 179 -2.76 -9.36 -10.77
C VAL A 179 -2.00 -8.13 -11.24
N ILE A 180 -2.15 -7.04 -10.48
CA ILE A 180 -1.39 -5.80 -10.68
C ILE A 180 -0.86 -5.41 -9.31
N HIS A 181 0.41 -5.67 -9.07
CA HIS A 181 1.05 -5.35 -7.79
C HIS A 181 1.02 -3.84 -7.53
N ARG A 182 0.99 -3.45 -6.27
CA ARG A 182 1.12 -2.03 -5.92
C ARG A 182 2.51 -1.53 -6.24
N GLY A 183 2.56 -0.28 -6.69
CA GLY A 183 3.80 0.42 -6.96
C GLY A 183 4.24 1.34 -5.83
N THR A 184 5.55 1.56 -5.77
CA THR A 184 6.22 2.54 -4.92
C THR A 184 6.89 3.58 -5.83
N ASP A 185 6.75 4.86 -5.50
CA ASP A 185 7.42 5.94 -6.23
C ASP A 185 8.93 5.91 -5.92
N LEU A 186 9.71 5.34 -6.84
CA LEU A 186 11.15 5.18 -6.70
C LEU A 186 11.93 6.49 -6.83
N ARG A 187 11.29 7.57 -7.28
CA ARG A 187 11.89 8.92 -7.25
C ARG A 187 11.84 9.49 -5.84
N MET A 188 10.76 9.21 -5.11
CA MET A 188 10.61 9.62 -3.72
C MET A 188 11.35 8.66 -2.76
N PHE A 189 11.19 7.34 -2.96
CA PHE A 189 11.85 6.29 -2.17
C PHE A 189 13.17 5.88 -2.81
N SER A 190 14.10 6.83 -2.87
CA SER A 190 15.49 6.64 -3.32
C SER A 190 16.44 7.26 -2.30
N PRO A 191 17.50 6.55 -1.87
CA PRO A 191 18.51 7.13 -0.97
C PRO A 191 19.10 8.44 -1.50
N ALA A 192 19.31 8.54 -2.82
CA ALA A 192 19.85 9.74 -3.48
C ALA A 192 18.89 10.94 -3.46
N ALA A 193 17.60 10.72 -3.27
CA ALA A 193 16.59 11.80 -3.19
C ALA A 193 16.43 12.38 -1.78
N VAL A 194 17.10 11.81 -0.78
CA VAL A 194 16.97 12.25 0.61
C VAL A 194 18.20 13.07 1.01
N ASP A 195 18.01 14.37 1.20
CA ASP A 195 19.05 15.21 1.77
C ASP A 195 19.40 14.73 3.19
N PRO A 196 20.69 14.53 3.52
CA PRO A 196 21.14 14.18 4.87
C PRO A 196 20.62 15.11 5.98
N ALA A 197 20.31 16.36 5.67
CA ALA A 197 19.70 17.28 6.62
C ALA A 197 18.29 16.84 7.05
N ARG A 198 17.51 16.22 6.16
CA ARG A 198 16.19 15.65 6.49
C ARG A 198 16.32 14.52 7.51
N VAL A 199 17.31 13.64 7.32
CA VAL A 199 17.60 12.55 8.27
C VAL A 199 17.99 13.10 9.64
N ARG A 200 18.89 14.10 9.70
CA ARG A 200 19.29 14.77 10.96
C ARG A 200 18.09 15.37 11.66
N LYS A 201 17.30 16.18 10.95
CA LYS A 201 16.09 16.82 11.48
C LYS A 201 15.09 15.79 12.04
N LEU A 202 14.88 14.68 11.32
CA LEU A 202 14.01 13.60 11.76
C LEU A 202 14.51 12.96 13.06
N ARG A 203 15.81 12.68 13.14
CA ARG A 203 16.43 12.12 14.36
C ARG A 203 16.29 13.07 15.55
N GLU A 204 16.50 14.37 15.35
CA GLU A 204 16.29 15.40 16.36
C GLU A 204 14.83 15.46 16.84
N GLN A 205 13.88 15.46 15.92
CA GLN A 205 12.43 15.41 16.24
C GLN A 205 12.05 14.17 17.04
N TRP A 206 12.71 13.06 16.79
CA TRP A 206 12.50 11.81 17.51
C TRP A 206 13.33 11.71 18.80
N GLY A 207 14.15 12.74 19.12
CA GLY A 207 15.03 12.77 20.28
C GLY A 207 16.13 11.72 20.26
N LEU A 208 16.62 11.37 19.07
CA LEU A 208 17.61 10.32 18.85
C LEU A 208 19.02 10.89 18.70
N ALA A 209 19.96 10.33 19.42
CA ALA A 209 21.38 10.66 19.27
C ALA A 209 21.96 10.11 17.95
N ALA A 210 23.04 10.74 17.46
CA ALA A 210 23.62 10.38 16.16
C ALA A 210 24.13 8.92 16.09
N HIS A 211 24.60 8.38 17.21
CA HIS A 211 25.15 7.02 17.31
C HIS A 211 24.09 5.94 17.50
N GLU A 212 22.86 6.30 17.89
CA GLU A 212 21.79 5.33 18.15
C GLU A 212 21.33 4.65 16.87
N ARG A 213 21.23 3.33 16.92
CA ARG A 213 20.66 2.50 15.84
C ARG A 213 19.14 2.47 15.96
N ILE A 214 18.45 2.49 14.85
CA ILE A 214 16.99 2.52 14.82
C ILE A 214 16.45 1.20 14.28
N VAL A 215 15.61 0.52 15.05
CA VAL A 215 14.69 -0.52 14.57
C VAL A 215 13.34 0.14 14.36
N LEU A 216 12.91 0.29 13.11
CA LEU A 216 11.73 1.05 12.74
C LEU A 216 10.54 0.14 12.43
N LEU A 217 9.43 0.30 13.15
CA LEU A 217 8.12 -0.21 12.74
C LEU A 217 7.28 0.96 12.24
N ALA A 218 7.09 1.02 10.92
CA ALA A 218 6.27 2.03 10.26
C ALA A 218 4.87 1.47 9.95
N GLY A 219 3.85 2.04 10.56
CA GLY A 219 2.47 1.61 10.32
C GLY A 219 1.49 2.12 11.36
N ARG A 220 0.21 2.19 10.95
CA ARG A 220 -0.88 2.61 11.85
C ARG A 220 -0.83 1.82 13.15
N LEU A 221 -1.14 2.46 14.26
CA LEU A 221 -1.26 1.80 15.56
C LEU A 221 -2.55 0.95 15.60
N THR A 222 -2.41 -0.33 15.27
CA THR A 222 -3.50 -1.31 15.26
C THR A 222 -3.01 -2.65 15.76
N SER A 223 -3.87 -3.44 16.40
CA SER A 223 -3.52 -4.71 17.03
C SER A 223 -2.79 -5.69 16.10
N TRP A 224 -3.09 -5.65 14.81
CA TRP A 224 -2.54 -6.58 13.81
C TRP A 224 -1.23 -6.14 13.16
N LYS A 225 -0.76 -4.91 13.40
CA LYS A 225 0.53 -4.41 12.87
C LYS A 225 1.76 -4.85 13.67
N GLY A 226 1.54 -5.59 14.76
CA GLY A 226 2.61 -6.27 15.49
C GLY A 226 3.45 -5.40 16.42
N GLN A 227 2.96 -4.20 16.82
CA GLN A 227 3.67 -3.37 17.80
C GLN A 227 3.95 -4.14 19.09
N LYS A 228 3.01 -4.98 19.55
CA LYS A 228 3.20 -5.82 20.76
C LYS A 228 4.29 -6.86 20.57
N VAL A 229 4.37 -7.46 19.38
CA VAL A 229 5.42 -8.44 19.05
C VAL A 229 6.80 -7.78 19.09
N LEU A 230 6.90 -6.55 18.54
CA LEU A 230 8.15 -5.78 18.58
C LEU A 230 8.55 -5.37 20.00
N ILE A 231 7.59 -4.95 20.84
CA ILE A 231 7.87 -4.61 22.25
C ILE A 231 8.37 -5.85 22.99
N GLU A 232 7.78 -7.02 22.77
CA GLU A 232 8.22 -8.25 23.39
C GLU A 232 9.61 -8.67 22.88
N ALA A 233 9.89 -8.51 21.57
CA ALA A 233 11.24 -8.72 21.03
C ALA A 233 12.27 -7.75 21.65
N ALA A 234 11.91 -6.47 21.81
CA ALA A 234 12.75 -5.50 22.50
C ALA A 234 13.05 -5.91 23.96
N ARG A 235 12.05 -6.45 24.68
CA ARG A 235 12.21 -6.98 26.04
C ARG A 235 13.20 -8.14 26.09
N LEU A 236 13.17 -9.03 25.11
CA LEU A 236 14.11 -10.15 24.99
C LEU A 236 15.53 -9.67 24.67
N LEU A 237 15.66 -8.59 23.92
CA LEU A 237 16.93 -8.02 23.48
C LEU A 237 17.57 -7.09 24.54
N ALA A 238 16.80 -6.49 25.42
CA ALA A 238 17.29 -5.53 26.42
C ALA A 238 18.45 -6.04 27.28
N PRO A 239 18.44 -7.31 27.78
CA PRO A 239 19.56 -7.86 28.57
C PRO A 239 20.84 -8.11 27.76
N LEU A 240 20.78 -8.10 26.41
CA LEU A 240 21.90 -8.47 25.53
C LEU A 240 22.82 -7.29 25.19
N GLY A 241 22.70 -6.16 25.87
CA GLY A 241 23.62 -5.04 25.74
C GLY A 241 23.42 -4.17 24.48
N LEU A 242 22.21 -4.12 23.90
CA LEU A 242 21.88 -3.25 22.80
C LEU A 242 21.55 -1.81 23.23
N GLY A 243 22.34 -1.23 24.15
CA GLY A 243 22.09 0.08 24.73
C GLY A 243 22.10 1.26 23.73
N ASP A 244 22.64 1.04 22.53
CA ASP A 244 22.65 1.99 21.42
C ASP A 244 21.50 1.77 20.42
N THR A 245 20.53 0.91 20.70
CA THR A 245 19.45 0.56 19.79
C THR A 245 18.09 1.04 20.31
N ILE A 246 17.42 1.87 19.52
CA ILE A 246 16.08 2.40 19.82
C ILE A 246 15.06 1.77 18.87
N PHE A 247 13.99 1.24 19.45
CA PHE A 247 12.83 0.70 18.73
C PHE A 247 11.80 1.81 18.53
N VAL A 248 11.59 2.23 17.29
CA VAL A 248 10.71 3.34 16.95
C VAL A 248 9.40 2.83 16.37
N LEU A 249 8.29 3.21 17.01
CA LEU A 249 6.94 2.98 16.52
C LEU A 249 6.42 4.26 15.85
N ALA A 250 6.48 4.30 14.52
CA ALA A 250 6.04 5.44 13.72
C ALA A 250 4.68 5.16 13.06
N GLY A 251 3.64 5.88 13.47
CA GLY A 251 2.31 5.72 12.91
C GLY A 251 1.22 6.45 13.63
N ASP A 252 0.14 6.73 12.90
CA ASP A 252 -1.04 7.42 13.39
C ASP A 252 -1.94 6.45 14.20
N GLU A 253 -2.46 6.92 15.31
CA GLU A 253 -3.42 6.18 16.14
C GLU A 253 -4.83 6.17 15.56
N GLN A 254 -5.19 7.15 14.75
CA GLN A 254 -6.52 7.30 14.13
C GLN A 254 -7.66 7.12 15.17
N GLY A 255 -7.55 7.78 16.34
CA GLY A 255 -8.52 7.73 17.43
C GLY A 255 -8.54 6.43 18.25
N ARG A 256 -7.58 5.51 18.07
CA ARG A 256 -7.49 4.25 18.84
C ARG A 256 -6.79 4.43 20.17
N THR A 257 -7.22 5.41 20.96
CA THR A 257 -6.60 5.77 22.25
C THR A 257 -6.50 4.60 23.24
N GLY A 258 -7.42 3.64 23.17
CA GLY A 258 -7.37 2.41 23.99
C GLY A 258 -6.15 1.55 23.66
N TYR A 259 -5.87 1.35 22.37
CA TYR A 259 -4.70 0.58 21.94
C TYR A 259 -3.39 1.31 22.24
N VAL A 260 -3.37 2.64 22.12
CA VAL A 260 -2.21 3.46 22.51
C VAL A 260 -1.88 3.27 23.98
N ARG A 261 -2.88 3.38 24.86
CA ARG A 261 -2.69 3.14 26.32
C ARG A 261 -2.18 1.72 26.62
N GLU A 262 -2.65 0.73 25.86
CA GLU A 262 -2.18 -0.64 26.01
C GLU A 262 -0.69 -0.76 25.65
N ILE A 263 -0.26 -0.17 24.53
CA ILE A 263 1.15 -0.13 24.08
C ILE A 263 2.02 0.57 25.13
N ASP A 264 1.62 1.75 25.61
CA ASP A 264 2.38 2.49 26.63
C ASP A 264 2.47 1.71 27.95
N GLY A 265 1.41 1.03 28.33
CA GLY A 265 1.40 0.15 29.51
C GLY A 265 2.34 -1.04 29.37
N LEU A 266 2.43 -1.64 28.18
CA LEU A 266 3.38 -2.74 27.91
C LEU A 266 4.84 -2.26 27.97
N ILE A 267 5.15 -1.10 27.38
CA ILE A 267 6.48 -0.48 27.43
C ILE A 267 6.88 -0.21 28.88
N ALA A 268 5.97 0.40 29.67
CA ALA A 268 6.24 0.72 31.07
C ALA A 268 6.43 -0.54 31.91
N LYS A 269 5.55 -1.54 31.77
CA LYS A 269 5.64 -2.80 32.53
C LYS A 269 6.93 -3.57 32.23
N ALA A 270 7.44 -3.48 31.00
CA ALA A 270 8.69 -4.11 30.59
C ALA A 270 9.95 -3.28 30.93
N GLY A 271 9.81 -2.07 31.46
CA GLY A 271 10.95 -1.20 31.77
C GLY A 271 11.67 -0.65 30.51
N LEU A 272 10.97 -0.52 29.39
CA LEU A 272 11.54 -0.20 28.08
C LEU A 272 11.41 1.28 27.68
N GLN A 273 11.08 2.20 28.58
CA GLN A 273 10.84 3.61 28.27
C GLN A 273 12.05 4.31 27.65
N GLY A 274 13.28 3.83 27.96
CA GLY A 274 14.51 4.33 27.33
C GLY A 274 14.83 3.70 25.97
N MET A 275 14.17 2.58 25.61
CA MET A 275 14.51 1.76 24.43
C MET A 275 13.42 1.76 23.37
N VAL A 276 12.16 1.92 23.72
CA VAL A 276 11.02 1.93 22.80
C VAL A 276 10.37 3.31 22.78
N ARG A 277 10.24 3.91 21.61
CA ARG A 277 9.65 5.25 21.41
C ARG A 277 8.49 5.21 20.44
N ARG A 278 7.36 5.79 20.82
CA ARG A 278 6.28 6.14 19.89
C ARG A 278 6.49 7.58 19.44
N VAL A 279 6.58 7.78 18.12
CA VAL A 279 6.87 9.10 17.52
C VAL A 279 5.66 9.72 16.81
N GLY A 280 4.50 9.03 16.84
CA GLY A 280 3.30 9.49 16.14
C GLY A 280 3.39 9.34 14.62
N HIS A 281 2.63 10.17 13.91
CA HIS A 281 2.64 10.19 12.44
C HIS A 281 3.99 10.71 11.92
N CYS A 282 4.56 9.99 10.96
CA CYS A 282 5.77 10.40 10.26
C CYS A 282 5.41 10.81 8.82
N GLU A 283 5.64 12.08 8.48
CA GLU A 283 5.40 12.61 7.13
C GLU A 283 6.53 12.26 6.16
N ASP A 284 7.78 12.24 6.67
CA ASP A 284 8.97 11.97 5.87
C ASP A 284 9.42 10.50 5.99
N MET A 285 8.65 9.60 5.39
CA MET A 285 8.96 8.17 5.41
C MET A 285 10.25 7.80 4.68
N PRO A 286 10.64 8.44 3.54
CA PRO A 286 11.96 8.19 2.95
C PRO A 286 13.12 8.47 3.92
N ALA A 287 13.12 9.61 4.62
CA ALA A 287 14.13 9.91 5.61
C ALA A 287 14.09 8.94 6.81
N ALA A 288 12.89 8.50 7.21
CA ALA A 288 12.71 7.53 8.30
C ALA A 288 13.34 6.16 7.97
N TYR A 289 13.08 5.64 6.77
CA TYR A 289 13.70 4.39 6.33
C TYR A 289 15.22 4.55 6.17
N LEU A 290 15.69 5.65 5.59
CA LEU A 290 17.13 5.89 5.43
C LEU A 290 17.84 6.03 6.79
N ALA A 291 17.18 6.59 7.81
CA ALA A 291 17.68 6.68 9.17
C ALA A 291 17.72 5.33 9.89
N ALA A 292 16.89 4.37 9.46
CA ALA A 292 16.74 3.09 10.14
C ALA A 292 17.88 2.11 9.85
N SER A 293 18.36 1.46 10.89
CA SER A 293 19.30 0.35 10.76
C SER A 293 18.62 -0.92 10.25
N VAL A 294 17.36 -1.13 10.69
CA VAL A 294 16.47 -2.22 10.26
C VAL A 294 15.04 -1.72 10.31
N ALA A 295 14.26 -2.02 9.28
CA ALA A 295 12.81 -1.87 9.32
C ALA A 295 12.16 -3.22 9.66
N CYS A 296 11.06 -3.21 10.41
CA CYS A 296 10.33 -4.43 10.73
C CYS A 296 8.82 -4.28 10.45
N VAL A 297 8.22 -5.35 9.93
CA VAL A 297 6.79 -5.45 9.64
C VAL A 297 6.27 -6.75 10.25
N PRO A 298 6.20 -6.84 11.60
CA PRO A 298 5.86 -8.06 12.31
C PRO A 298 4.33 -8.23 12.42
N SER A 299 3.62 -8.04 11.30
CA SER A 299 2.16 -8.12 11.26
C SER A 299 1.65 -9.48 11.74
N THR A 300 0.57 -9.46 12.54
CA THR A 300 -0.03 -10.67 13.13
C THR A 300 -1.21 -11.20 12.31
N GLU A 301 -1.66 -10.44 11.32
CA GLU A 301 -2.66 -10.82 10.33
C GLU A 301 -2.11 -10.62 8.91
N PRO A 302 -2.65 -11.35 7.90
CA PRO A 302 -2.16 -11.27 6.53
C PRO A 302 -2.23 -9.86 5.93
N GLU A 303 -1.10 -9.38 5.44
CA GLU A 303 -1.06 -8.16 4.63
C GLU A 303 -1.43 -8.47 3.18
N ALA A 304 -2.20 -7.57 2.57
CA ALA A 304 -2.58 -7.72 1.17
C ALA A 304 -1.46 -7.37 0.18
N PHE A 305 -0.40 -6.68 0.67
CA PHE A 305 0.77 -6.34 -0.14
C PHE A 305 2.05 -6.14 0.70
N GLY A 306 1.99 -5.36 1.81
CA GLY A 306 3.17 -5.08 2.64
C GLY A 306 3.96 -3.85 2.17
N ARG A 307 3.29 -2.73 1.93
CA ARG A 307 3.92 -1.48 1.44
C ARG A 307 5.16 -1.06 2.22
N ALA A 308 5.10 -1.12 3.55
CA ALA A 308 6.21 -0.71 4.42
C ALA A 308 7.50 -1.52 4.14
N ALA A 309 7.35 -2.81 3.82
CA ALA A 309 8.48 -3.66 3.45
C ALA A 309 9.07 -3.28 2.08
N VAL A 310 8.23 -2.96 1.11
CA VAL A 310 8.66 -2.54 -0.23
C VAL A 310 9.35 -1.17 -0.16
N GLU A 311 8.77 -0.21 0.56
CA GLU A 311 9.34 1.12 0.76
C GLU A 311 10.70 1.06 1.47
N ALA A 312 10.83 0.23 2.51
CA ALA A 312 12.12 0.02 3.20
C ALA A 312 13.18 -0.57 2.26
N GLN A 313 12.81 -1.58 1.46
CA GLN A 313 13.70 -2.20 0.47
C GLN A 313 14.12 -1.20 -0.62
N ALA A 314 13.22 -0.34 -1.10
CA ALA A 314 13.53 0.73 -2.06
C ALA A 314 14.58 1.70 -1.50
N MET A 315 14.53 1.98 -0.19
CA MET A 315 15.54 2.80 0.52
C MET A 315 16.82 2.04 0.86
N GLY A 316 16.91 0.75 0.52
CA GLY A 316 18.05 -0.10 0.85
C GLY A 316 18.14 -0.46 2.34
N THR A 317 17.09 -0.23 3.10
CA THR A 317 17.02 -0.57 4.52
C THR A 317 16.76 -2.07 4.69
N PRO A 318 17.57 -2.81 5.44
CA PRO A 318 17.30 -4.19 5.79
C PRO A 318 15.91 -4.36 6.40
N VAL A 319 15.17 -5.38 5.99
CA VAL A 319 13.79 -5.57 6.45
C VAL A 319 13.56 -6.96 7.05
N VAL A 320 12.88 -7.01 8.21
CA VAL A 320 12.39 -8.22 8.87
C VAL A 320 10.87 -8.21 8.89
N VAL A 321 10.22 -9.25 8.35
CA VAL A 321 8.77 -9.27 8.16
C VAL A 321 8.17 -10.60 8.62
N SER A 322 6.90 -10.59 9.03
CA SER A 322 6.16 -11.84 9.23
C SER A 322 5.90 -12.54 7.90
N ASP A 323 6.11 -13.86 7.87
CA ASP A 323 5.86 -14.72 6.70
C ASP A 323 4.35 -14.98 6.54
N LEU A 324 3.61 -13.92 6.12
CA LEU A 324 2.16 -13.95 6.16
C LEU A 324 1.53 -13.09 5.06
N GLY A 325 0.49 -13.61 4.41
CA GLY A 325 -0.22 -12.89 3.35
C GLY A 325 0.61 -12.72 2.09
N ALA A 326 0.65 -11.52 1.54
CA ALA A 326 1.42 -11.18 0.33
C ALA A 326 2.90 -10.84 0.60
N VAL A 327 3.33 -10.81 1.85
CA VAL A 327 4.71 -10.44 2.20
C VAL A 327 5.76 -11.36 1.57
N PRO A 328 5.53 -12.69 1.42
CA PRO A 328 6.43 -13.57 0.69
C PRO A 328 6.70 -13.19 -0.77
N GLU A 329 5.79 -12.45 -1.39
CA GLU A 329 5.96 -11.94 -2.77
C GLU A 329 6.89 -10.71 -2.79
N THR A 330 6.88 -9.91 -1.74
CA THR A 330 7.60 -8.64 -1.66
C THR A 330 8.98 -8.76 -1.00
N VAL A 331 9.20 -9.76 -0.15
CA VAL A 331 10.46 -10.01 0.54
C VAL A 331 10.94 -11.42 0.27
N LEU A 332 11.96 -11.56 -0.55
CA LEU A 332 12.57 -12.85 -0.86
C LEU A 332 13.46 -13.32 0.29
N ALA A 333 13.21 -14.53 0.78
CA ALA A 333 14.00 -15.17 1.84
C ALA A 333 14.01 -16.70 1.68
N PRO A 334 14.98 -17.40 2.28
CA PRO A 334 14.94 -18.85 2.37
C PRO A 334 13.64 -19.36 3.02
N PRO A 335 13.14 -20.56 2.69
CA PRO A 335 13.73 -21.51 1.74
C PRO A 335 13.36 -21.23 0.27
N ALA A 336 12.52 -20.21 -0.01
CA ALA A 336 12.05 -19.90 -1.38
C ALA A 336 13.17 -19.44 -2.31
N VAL A 337 14.23 -18.84 -1.77
CA VAL A 337 15.44 -18.45 -2.50
C VAL A 337 16.69 -18.85 -1.72
N ASP A 338 17.82 -18.94 -2.43
CA ASP A 338 19.14 -19.10 -1.81
C ASP A 338 19.41 -17.94 -0.83
N PRO A 339 20.04 -18.17 0.34
CA PRO A 339 20.41 -17.12 1.28
C PRO A 339 21.18 -15.94 0.66
N ALA A 340 22.01 -16.18 -0.36
CA ALA A 340 22.72 -15.13 -1.08
C ALA A 340 21.80 -14.24 -1.95
N ARG A 341 20.61 -14.69 -2.26
CA ARG A 341 19.61 -13.96 -3.09
C ARG A 341 18.52 -13.29 -2.28
N ARG A 342 18.52 -13.43 -0.95
CA ARG A 342 17.52 -12.81 -0.09
C ARG A 342 17.51 -11.28 -0.25
N THR A 343 16.32 -10.67 -0.10
CA THR A 343 16.12 -9.21 -0.04
C THR A 343 15.75 -8.73 1.37
N GLY A 344 15.54 -9.66 2.30
CA GLY A 344 15.21 -9.42 3.70
C GLY A 344 15.09 -10.74 4.47
N TRP A 345 14.41 -10.71 5.59
CA TRP A 345 14.13 -11.88 6.42
C TRP A 345 12.64 -12.06 6.62
N ARG A 346 12.20 -13.30 6.65
CA ARG A 346 10.83 -13.69 7.00
C ARG A 346 10.86 -14.52 8.26
N ILE A 347 9.95 -14.22 9.19
CA ILE A 347 9.80 -14.90 10.47
C ILE A 347 8.37 -15.42 10.64
N PRO A 348 8.12 -16.44 11.47
CA PRO A 348 6.77 -16.83 11.83
C PRO A 348 6.00 -15.65 12.45
N ALA A 349 4.71 -15.53 12.13
CA ALA A 349 3.87 -14.49 12.72
C ALA A 349 3.65 -14.74 14.22
N ASN A 350 3.55 -13.67 15.00
CA ASN A 350 3.41 -13.71 16.46
C ASN A 350 4.59 -14.35 17.22
N ASP A 351 5.75 -14.48 16.62
CA ASP A 351 6.95 -15.04 17.23
C ASP A 351 7.95 -13.93 17.57
N ALA A 352 7.89 -13.46 18.81
CA ALA A 352 8.77 -12.40 19.31
C ALA A 352 10.23 -12.89 19.46
N GLN A 353 10.46 -14.18 19.75
CA GLN A 353 11.81 -14.74 19.85
C GLN A 353 12.47 -14.78 18.46
N ALA A 354 11.77 -15.32 17.46
CA ALA A 354 12.28 -15.32 16.09
C ALA A 354 12.51 -13.88 15.57
N LEU A 355 11.67 -12.92 15.95
CA LEU A 355 11.88 -11.51 15.64
C LEU A 355 13.16 -10.99 16.30
N ALA A 356 13.36 -11.26 17.59
CA ALA A 356 14.55 -10.82 18.34
C ALA A 356 15.84 -11.38 17.73
N ASP A 357 15.90 -12.69 17.50
CA ASP A 357 17.07 -13.36 16.93
C ASP A 357 17.40 -12.82 15.52
N THR A 358 16.37 -12.59 14.71
CA THR A 358 16.53 -12.07 13.35
C THR A 358 16.95 -10.59 13.36
N LEU A 359 16.43 -9.77 14.27
CA LEU A 359 16.85 -8.38 14.44
C LEU A 359 18.33 -8.31 14.87
N MET A 360 18.78 -9.19 15.78
CA MET A 360 20.20 -9.30 16.13
C MET A 360 21.06 -9.60 14.91
N ALA A 361 20.68 -10.59 14.11
CA ALA A 361 21.40 -10.95 12.89
C ALA A 361 21.45 -9.79 11.88
N ALA A 362 20.33 -9.09 11.69
CA ALA A 362 20.24 -7.95 10.77
C ALA A 362 21.04 -6.74 11.25
N LEU A 363 21.06 -6.44 12.55
CA LEU A 363 21.84 -5.36 13.17
C LEU A 363 23.36 -5.66 13.18
N SER A 364 23.73 -6.93 13.14
CA SER A 364 25.12 -7.39 13.14
C SER A 364 25.75 -7.49 11.74
N LEU A 365 25.00 -7.13 10.69
CA LEU A 365 25.54 -7.12 9.33
C LEU A 365 26.71 -6.14 9.20
N GLY A 366 27.86 -6.62 8.70
CA GLY A 366 28.94 -5.75 8.28
C GLY A 366 28.55 -4.89 7.07
N ALA A 367 29.26 -3.79 6.84
CA ALA A 367 28.95 -2.81 5.81
C ALA A 367 28.78 -3.44 4.41
N SER A 368 29.72 -4.24 3.95
CA SER A 368 29.67 -4.89 2.63
C SER A 368 28.46 -5.82 2.48
N ALA A 369 28.09 -6.58 3.51
CA ALA A 369 26.91 -7.47 3.46
C ALA A 369 25.61 -6.66 3.46
N ARG A 370 25.58 -5.53 4.16
CA ARG A 370 24.45 -4.58 4.17
C ARG A 370 24.27 -3.94 2.79
N ASP A 371 25.36 -3.46 2.16
CA ASP A 371 25.33 -2.84 0.85
C ASP A 371 24.85 -3.82 -0.23
N ALA A 372 25.38 -5.04 -0.22
CA ALA A 372 24.96 -6.10 -1.14
C ALA A 372 23.48 -6.50 -0.95
N LEU A 373 22.97 -6.52 0.30
CA LEU A 373 21.57 -6.74 0.58
C LEU A 373 20.71 -5.59 0.06
N ALA A 374 21.13 -4.35 0.31
CA ALA A 374 20.44 -3.13 -0.11
C ALA A 374 20.31 -3.05 -1.65
N GLU A 375 21.40 -3.38 -2.37
CA GLU A 375 21.41 -3.43 -3.83
C GLU A 375 20.39 -4.44 -4.36
N ARG A 376 20.41 -5.68 -3.85
CA ARG A 376 19.45 -6.72 -4.26
C ARG A 376 18.01 -6.35 -3.93
N ALA A 377 17.77 -5.78 -2.75
CA ALA A 377 16.45 -5.37 -2.32
C ALA A 377 15.88 -4.26 -3.22
N ARG A 378 16.69 -3.24 -3.54
CA ARG A 378 16.30 -2.17 -4.47
C ARG A 378 16.03 -2.71 -5.87
N ALA A 379 16.93 -3.53 -6.43
CA ALA A 379 16.76 -4.13 -7.75
C ALA A 379 15.49 -5.00 -7.84
N HIS A 380 15.11 -5.68 -6.76
CA HIS A 380 13.86 -6.44 -6.68
C HIS A 380 12.64 -5.52 -6.72
N VAL A 381 12.64 -4.43 -5.95
CA VAL A 381 11.54 -3.45 -5.94
C VAL A 381 11.43 -2.73 -7.30
N GLU A 382 12.54 -2.28 -7.87
CA GLU A 382 12.57 -1.62 -9.18
C GLU A 382 11.95 -2.50 -10.28
N ARG A 383 12.29 -3.79 -10.27
CA ARG A 383 11.83 -4.74 -11.29
C ARG A 383 10.35 -5.12 -11.16
N HIS A 384 9.80 -5.14 -9.94
CA HIS A 384 8.49 -5.76 -9.70
C HIS A 384 7.45 -4.85 -9.07
N PHE A 385 7.87 -3.75 -8.41
CA PHE A 385 6.99 -2.93 -7.58
C PHE A 385 7.19 -1.43 -7.81
N SER A 386 7.60 -1.02 -9.02
CA SER A 386 7.66 0.40 -9.37
C SER A 386 6.25 0.98 -9.59
N LEU A 387 6.10 2.28 -9.29
CA LEU A 387 4.86 3.00 -9.53
C LEU A 387 4.49 3.02 -11.02
N GLU A 388 5.49 3.20 -11.86
CA GLU A 388 5.36 3.22 -13.32
C GLU A 388 4.78 1.90 -13.83
N GLN A 389 5.27 0.76 -13.34
CA GLN A 389 4.76 -0.56 -13.72
C GLN A 389 3.30 -0.77 -13.28
N MET A 390 2.95 -0.41 -12.04
CA MET A 390 1.58 -0.48 -11.56
C MET A 390 0.64 0.38 -12.41
N CYS A 391 1.04 1.62 -12.69
CA CYS A 391 0.27 2.54 -13.51
C CYS A 391 0.12 2.00 -14.94
N GLY A 392 1.21 1.59 -15.59
CA GLY A 392 1.20 1.04 -16.94
C GLY A 392 0.25 -0.15 -17.07
N GLN A 393 0.39 -1.16 -16.21
CA GLN A 393 -0.48 -2.33 -16.20
C GLN A 393 -1.96 -1.98 -15.94
N THR A 394 -2.24 -0.96 -15.12
CA THR A 394 -3.62 -0.49 -14.89
C THR A 394 -4.18 0.20 -16.12
N LEU A 395 -3.40 1.03 -16.79
CA LEU A 395 -3.78 1.68 -18.06
C LEU A 395 -4.01 0.64 -19.17
N ASP A 396 -3.17 -0.40 -19.24
CA ASP A 396 -3.35 -1.53 -20.17
C ASP A 396 -4.67 -2.28 -19.90
N ALA A 397 -5.04 -2.44 -18.62
CA ALA A 397 -6.34 -3.02 -18.26
C ALA A 397 -7.51 -2.15 -18.75
N TYR A 398 -7.41 -0.81 -18.64
CA TYR A 398 -8.41 0.10 -19.17
C TYR A 398 -8.49 0.05 -20.71
N ALA A 399 -7.35 0.12 -21.38
CA ALA A 399 -7.28 0.05 -22.84
C ALA A 399 -7.87 -1.26 -23.38
N ALA A 400 -7.59 -2.39 -22.71
CA ALA A 400 -8.16 -3.69 -23.10
C ALA A 400 -9.68 -3.74 -23.00
N VAL A 401 -10.25 -3.08 -21.96
CA VAL A 401 -11.71 -2.97 -21.81
C VAL A 401 -12.33 -2.12 -22.90
N LEU A 402 -11.71 -1.00 -23.26
CA LEU A 402 -12.19 -0.10 -24.32
C LEU A 402 -11.99 -0.71 -25.72
N GLY A 403 -10.89 -1.42 -25.96
CA GLY A 403 -10.60 -2.09 -27.25
C GLY A 403 -11.42 -3.37 -27.47
N GLY A 404 -11.87 -4.03 -26.40
CA GLY A 404 -12.70 -5.25 -26.47
C GLY A 404 -14.21 -4.99 -26.62
N GLY A 405 -14.66 -3.74 -26.64
CA GLY A 405 -16.06 -3.31 -26.75
C GLY A 405 -16.76 -3.61 -28.10
N GLY A 406 -16.19 -4.45 -28.93
CA GLY A 406 -16.77 -4.97 -30.18
C GLY A 406 -17.46 -6.34 -30.06
N ARG A 407 -17.77 -6.82 -28.84
CA ARG A 407 -18.65 -7.99 -28.69
C ARG A 407 -20.07 -7.51 -28.49
N GLY A 408 -20.82 -7.54 -29.60
CA GLY A 408 -22.23 -7.23 -29.74
C GLY A 408 -23.15 -8.08 -28.86
#